data_31bce7a0c2cfcebd0e744cc105f54105
#
_entry.id   31bce7a0c2cfcebd0e744cc105f54105
#
_cell.length_a   1.000
_cell.length_b   1.000
_cell.length_c   1.000
_cell.angle_alpha   90.00
_cell.angle_beta   90.00
_cell.angle_gamma   90.00
#
_symmetry.space_group_name_H-M   'P 1'
#
loop_
_entity.id
_entity.type
_entity.pdbx_description
1 polymer ?
#
loop_
_entity_poly.entity_id
_entity_poly.type
_entity_poly.pdbx_seq_one_letter_code
_entity_poly.pdbx_strand_id
1 'polypeptide(L)'
;ENEFIFIQKSRYFLVKRCAILTHKKKYAKGNRMRNVKDTEGIDFVITWVDGGDPVWQQEKRKTLEDSGLKAKTDDRKERYRDWDNLRYWFRGVEQFAPWVRKIHFVTWGHLPEWLDPSAPKLNIVNHRDFIPAEFRPTFNSHTIEWNLHRIQGLSERFVYFNDDMFLLDKVKPEDFFRGEKPVDMLALQPDVANTDNEVMPYIYLNNTMVLAKYFKKYENVKKQPGAYFHIGYPPMYFFYNLLEMAFPRFTGFYTVHGASPLKKETFETLWKLEPELLTKVCSHAFRHKEDISQYVLREYQKLNGDFVPENIRKLCSYYDVSQNNEKLLRTITRHRNKMVCINDSNHEIDFEKAKKEINTALEQRLNKKSSFEK
;
A
#
# COMPACT_ATOMS: atom_id res chain seq x y z
N GLU A 1 35.28 3.99 28.91
CA GLU A 1 33.85 3.59 28.70
C GLU A 1 33.36 4.01 27.33
N ASN A 2 33.71 5.18 26.81
CA ASN A 2 33.26 5.67 25.50
C ASN A 2 33.87 4.90 24.30
N GLU A 3 35.08 4.42 24.37
CA GLU A 3 35.70 3.62 23.31
C GLU A 3 35.09 2.21 23.20
N PHE A 4 34.70 1.60 24.33
CA PHE A 4 34.07 0.28 24.32
C PHE A 4 32.71 0.26 23.69
N ILE A 5 31.92 1.34 23.87
CA ILE A 5 30.62 1.52 23.25
C ILE A 5 30.74 1.73 21.72
N PHE A 6 31.81 2.41 21.29
CA PHE A 6 32.06 2.63 19.85
C PHE A 6 32.47 1.34 19.12
N ILE A 7 33.27 0.47 19.77
CA ILE A 7 33.70 -0.81 19.21
C ILE A 7 32.54 -1.80 19.14
N GLN A 8 31.65 -1.83 20.14
CA GLN A 8 30.46 -2.69 20.12
C GLN A 8 29.46 -2.24 19.03
N LYS A 9 29.22 -0.95 18.85
CA LYS A 9 28.38 -0.42 17.79
C LYS A 9 28.98 -0.67 16.40
N SER A 10 30.30 -0.57 16.22
CA SER A 10 30.97 -0.89 14.95
C SER A 10 30.92 -2.37 14.60
N ARG A 11 31.05 -3.28 15.58
CA ARG A 11 30.89 -4.73 15.35
C ARG A 11 29.45 -5.11 14.98
N TYR A 12 28.47 -4.50 15.63
CA TYR A 12 27.05 -4.71 15.32
C TYR A 12 26.70 -4.25 13.88
N PHE A 13 27.28 -3.12 13.44
CA PHE A 13 27.12 -2.62 12.07
C PHE A 13 27.84 -3.49 11.01
N LEU A 14 29.02 -4.02 11.32
CA LEU A 14 29.76 -4.93 10.42
C LEU A 14 29.06 -6.27 10.29
N VAL A 15 28.52 -6.84 11.35
CA VAL A 15 27.75 -8.09 11.31
C VAL A 15 26.46 -7.92 10.51
N LYS A 16 25.73 -6.79 10.66
CA LYS A 16 24.58 -6.48 9.81
C LYS A 16 24.96 -6.27 8.33
N ARG A 17 26.08 -5.64 8.03
CA ARG A 17 26.58 -5.47 6.64
C ARG A 17 27.02 -6.79 6.00
N CYS A 18 27.66 -7.69 6.74
CA CYS A 18 27.98 -9.03 6.28
C CYS A 18 26.72 -9.88 6.05
N ALA A 19 25.69 -9.76 6.89
CA ALA A 19 24.43 -10.45 6.69
C ALA A 19 23.73 -10.03 5.38
N ILE A 20 23.78 -8.75 5.02
CA ILE A 20 23.21 -8.24 3.76
C ILE A 20 23.98 -8.75 2.53
N LEU A 21 25.31 -8.86 2.63
CA LEU A 21 26.18 -9.31 1.51
C LEU A 21 26.24 -10.83 1.38
N THR A 22 26.20 -11.57 2.48
CA THR A 22 26.16 -13.05 2.45
C THR A 22 24.79 -13.59 2.05
N HIS A 23 23.70 -12.87 2.34
CA HIS A 23 22.37 -13.24 1.87
C HIS A 23 22.24 -13.22 0.34
N LYS A 24 22.88 -12.28 -0.38
CA LYS A 24 22.90 -12.30 -1.86
C LYS A 24 23.54 -13.56 -2.46
N LYS A 25 24.44 -14.24 -1.75
CA LYS A 25 25.12 -15.48 -2.23
C LYS A 25 24.46 -16.79 -1.76
N LYS A 26 23.72 -16.79 -0.64
CA LYS A 26 23.09 -18.02 -0.10
C LYS A 26 21.71 -18.32 -0.66
N TYR A 27 20.94 -17.29 -1.09
CA TYR A 27 19.62 -17.51 -1.69
C TYR A 27 19.63 -18.17 -3.07
N ALA A 28 20.77 -18.15 -3.77
CA ALA A 28 20.91 -18.83 -5.07
C ALA A 28 20.97 -20.37 -4.95
N LYS A 29 21.06 -20.98 -3.77
CA LYS A 29 21.28 -22.42 -3.59
C LYS A 29 20.29 -23.17 -2.69
N GLY A 30 19.29 -22.54 -2.08
CA GLY A 30 18.51 -23.15 -0.98
C GLY A 30 17.00 -23.33 -1.17
N ASN A 31 16.39 -22.96 -2.28
CA ASN A 31 14.94 -23.08 -2.48
C ASN A 31 14.58 -23.87 -3.73
N ARG A 32 14.95 -25.17 -3.76
CA ARG A 32 14.37 -26.13 -4.69
C ARG A 32 13.27 -26.91 -3.99
N MET A 33 12.08 -26.83 -4.57
CA MET A 33 10.81 -27.52 -4.33
C MET A 33 9.74 -26.72 -3.56
N ARG A 34 9.31 -25.60 -4.11
CA ARG A 34 7.90 -25.20 -4.12
C ARG A 34 7.40 -25.37 -5.55
N ASN A 35 6.16 -25.82 -5.73
CA ASN A 35 5.54 -25.98 -7.05
C ASN A 35 5.64 -24.64 -7.83
N VAL A 36 6.65 -24.52 -8.68
CA VAL A 36 7.04 -23.27 -9.38
C VAL A 36 5.95 -22.80 -10.34
N LYS A 37 5.03 -23.67 -10.74
CA LYS A 37 4.00 -23.36 -11.75
C LYS A 37 2.83 -22.50 -11.25
N ASP A 38 2.54 -22.45 -9.95
CA ASP A 38 1.36 -21.73 -9.42
C ASP A 38 1.65 -20.29 -8.97
N THR A 39 2.93 -19.88 -8.90
CA THR A 39 3.34 -18.53 -8.46
C THR A 39 3.88 -17.66 -9.60
N GLU A 40 3.93 -18.16 -10.82
CA GLU A 40 4.27 -17.36 -12.00
C GLU A 40 3.06 -16.49 -12.38
N GLY A 41 3.20 -15.18 -12.30
CA GLY A 41 2.16 -14.20 -12.61
C GLY A 41 2.10 -13.08 -11.60
N ILE A 42 1.16 -12.18 -11.82
CA ILE A 42 0.90 -11.05 -10.92
C ILE A 42 -0.51 -11.20 -10.36
N ASP A 43 -0.61 -11.18 -9.03
CA ASP A 43 -1.89 -11.17 -8.34
C ASP A 43 -2.31 -9.74 -8.00
N PHE A 44 -3.62 -9.54 -7.85
CA PHE A 44 -4.16 -8.36 -7.21
C PHE A 44 -4.62 -8.70 -5.80
N VAL A 45 -4.35 -7.80 -4.87
CA VAL A 45 -4.82 -7.87 -3.49
C VAL A 45 -5.63 -6.62 -3.21
N ILE A 46 -6.85 -6.77 -2.73
CA ILE A 46 -7.70 -5.68 -2.29
C ILE A 46 -8.19 -5.95 -0.87
N THR A 47 -8.12 -4.94 -0.02
CA THR A 47 -8.69 -4.97 1.33
C THR A 47 -10.00 -4.21 1.35
N TRP A 48 -10.99 -4.78 2.04
CA TRP A 48 -12.30 -4.16 2.22
C TRP A 48 -12.93 -4.56 3.55
N VAL A 49 -13.74 -3.67 4.10
CA VAL A 49 -14.55 -3.90 5.29
C VAL A 49 -15.93 -3.29 5.12
N ASP A 50 -16.95 -4.03 5.51
CA ASP A 50 -18.28 -3.46 5.71
C ASP A 50 -18.34 -2.79 7.09
N GLY A 51 -18.20 -1.48 7.10
CA GLY A 51 -18.32 -0.68 8.33
C GLY A 51 -19.74 -0.63 8.90
N GLY A 52 -20.74 -1.09 8.15
CA GLY A 52 -22.14 -1.23 8.57
C GLY A 52 -22.44 -2.56 9.27
N ASP A 53 -21.58 -3.57 9.18
CA ASP A 53 -21.78 -4.87 9.79
C ASP A 53 -21.91 -4.78 11.32
N PRO A 54 -23.06 -5.18 11.91
CA PRO A 54 -23.31 -5.01 13.36
C PRO A 54 -22.34 -5.85 14.23
N VAL A 55 -21.91 -7.02 13.75
CA VAL A 55 -21.02 -7.92 14.50
C VAL A 55 -19.61 -7.34 14.52
N TRP A 56 -19.15 -6.85 13.37
CA TRP A 56 -17.88 -6.13 13.26
C TRP A 56 -17.86 -4.88 14.12
N GLN A 57 -18.93 -4.07 14.10
CA GLN A 57 -19.05 -2.88 14.95
C GLN A 57 -19.05 -3.21 16.45
N GLN A 58 -19.67 -4.32 16.84
CA GLN A 58 -19.65 -4.78 18.23
C GLN A 58 -18.24 -5.17 18.67
N GLU A 59 -17.51 -5.95 17.85
CA GLU A 59 -16.13 -6.33 18.15
C GLU A 59 -15.22 -5.11 18.22
N LYS A 60 -15.38 -4.16 17.27
CA LYS A 60 -14.63 -2.90 17.25
C LYS A 60 -14.85 -2.10 18.53
N ARG A 61 -16.09 -1.90 18.95
CA ARG A 61 -16.43 -1.16 20.20
C ARG A 61 -15.82 -1.84 21.42
N LYS A 62 -15.99 -3.16 21.54
CA LYS A 62 -15.40 -3.94 22.64
C LYS A 62 -13.88 -3.78 22.68
N THR A 63 -13.21 -3.93 21.56
CA THR A 63 -11.75 -3.78 21.47
C THR A 63 -11.29 -2.38 21.85
N LEU A 64 -12.05 -1.35 21.46
CA LEU A 64 -11.75 0.03 21.81
C LEU A 64 -11.92 0.27 23.34
N GLU A 65 -12.95 -0.28 23.94
CA GLU A 65 -13.19 -0.22 25.38
C GLU A 65 -12.11 -0.93 26.17
N ASP A 66 -11.76 -2.15 25.78
CA ASP A 66 -10.74 -2.99 26.43
C ASP A 66 -9.33 -2.34 26.33
N SER A 67 -9.05 -1.62 25.25
CA SER A 67 -7.76 -0.95 25.03
C SER A 67 -7.58 0.35 25.82
N GLY A 68 -8.63 0.92 26.39
CA GLY A 68 -8.59 2.22 27.08
C GLY A 68 -8.28 3.43 26.17
N LEU A 69 -8.29 3.25 24.85
CA LEU A 69 -7.75 4.19 23.87
C LEU A 69 -8.75 5.24 23.34
N LYS A 70 -9.92 5.39 23.95
CA LYS A 70 -11.04 6.29 23.48
C LYS A 70 -10.64 7.71 23.02
N ALA A 71 -9.45 8.18 23.37
CA ALA A 71 -8.99 9.55 23.04
C ALA A 71 -7.75 9.63 22.15
N LYS A 72 -7.20 8.49 21.65
CA LYS A 72 -5.88 8.48 20.97
C LYS A 72 -5.84 7.77 19.62
N THR A 73 -6.97 7.29 19.12
CA THR A 73 -7.04 6.51 17.88
C THR A 73 -7.77 7.27 16.79
N ASP A 74 -7.34 7.11 15.55
CA ASP A 74 -8.05 7.62 14.39
C ASP A 74 -9.21 6.66 14.02
N ASP A 75 -10.35 6.87 14.70
CA ASP A 75 -11.58 6.07 14.58
C ASP A 75 -12.72 6.83 13.85
N ARG A 76 -12.36 7.71 12.93
CA ARG A 76 -13.34 8.55 12.20
C ARG A 76 -14.26 7.69 11.32
N LYS A 77 -15.53 8.11 11.20
CA LYS A 77 -16.56 7.42 10.43
C LYS A 77 -16.20 7.27 8.95
N GLU A 78 -15.50 8.26 8.39
CA GLU A 78 -15.05 8.31 7.01
C GLU A 78 -14.16 7.12 6.61
N ARG A 79 -13.49 6.51 7.59
CA ARG A 79 -12.61 5.35 7.34
C ARG A 79 -13.35 4.04 7.11
N TYR A 80 -14.61 3.97 7.48
CA TYR A 80 -15.35 2.71 7.53
C TYR A 80 -16.73 2.80 6.86
N ARG A 81 -17.12 3.97 6.33
CA ARG A 81 -18.41 4.09 5.66
C ARG A 81 -18.34 3.48 4.27
N ASP A 82 -19.39 2.76 3.90
CA ASP A 82 -19.46 2.06 2.62
C ASP A 82 -20.01 2.98 1.52
N TRP A 83 -19.22 3.16 0.48
CA TRP A 83 -19.59 3.86 -0.74
C TRP A 83 -20.45 3.00 -1.68
N ASP A 84 -20.61 1.71 -1.40
CA ASP A 84 -21.34 0.74 -2.25
C ASP A 84 -20.83 0.74 -3.70
N ASN A 85 -19.54 0.91 -3.86
CA ASN A 85 -18.89 1.02 -5.17
C ASN A 85 -17.88 -0.11 -5.46
N LEU A 86 -17.64 -1.00 -4.53
CA LEU A 86 -16.67 -2.09 -4.65
C LEU A 86 -16.92 -2.98 -5.89
N ARG A 87 -18.18 -3.18 -6.32
CA ARG A 87 -18.51 -3.94 -7.53
C ARG A 87 -17.82 -3.38 -8.78
N TYR A 88 -17.65 -2.06 -8.86
CA TYR A 88 -16.99 -1.42 -9.99
C TYR A 88 -15.48 -1.69 -10.00
N TRP A 89 -14.87 -1.95 -8.85
CA TRP A 89 -13.49 -2.42 -8.80
C TRP A 89 -13.36 -3.77 -9.53
N PHE A 90 -14.22 -4.74 -9.23
CA PHE A 90 -14.21 -6.05 -9.86
C PHE A 90 -14.52 -5.97 -11.36
N ARG A 91 -15.50 -5.17 -11.75
CA ARG A 91 -15.82 -4.90 -13.17
C ARG A 91 -14.61 -4.31 -13.91
N GLY A 92 -13.94 -3.34 -13.29
CA GLY A 92 -12.73 -2.72 -13.83
C GLY A 92 -11.59 -3.72 -13.99
N VAL A 93 -11.34 -4.57 -13.01
CA VAL A 93 -10.29 -5.60 -13.08
C VAL A 93 -10.59 -6.61 -14.19
N GLU A 94 -11.80 -7.15 -14.27
CA GLU A 94 -12.14 -8.10 -15.32
C GLU A 94 -12.03 -7.50 -16.72
N GLN A 95 -12.50 -6.27 -16.90
CA GLN A 95 -12.53 -5.61 -18.20
C GLN A 95 -11.16 -5.11 -18.63
N PHE A 96 -10.33 -4.59 -17.72
CA PHE A 96 -9.12 -3.85 -18.05
C PHE A 96 -7.81 -4.55 -17.64
N ALA A 97 -7.89 -5.58 -16.80
CA ALA A 97 -6.75 -6.39 -16.36
C ALA A 97 -7.01 -7.91 -16.44
N PRO A 98 -7.52 -8.45 -17.59
CA PRO A 98 -7.88 -9.88 -17.71
C PRO A 98 -6.69 -10.83 -17.53
N TRP A 99 -5.46 -10.33 -17.60
CA TRP A 99 -4.20 -11.05 -17.40
C TRP A 99 -3.89 -11.33 -15.93
N VAL A 100 -4.59 -10.71 -14.98
CA VAL A 100 -4.39 -10.98 -13.54
C VAL A 100 -4.61 -12.45 -13.23
N ARG A 101 -3.65 -13.06 -12.51
CA ARG A 101 -3.69 -14.47 -12.19
C ARG A 101 -4.79 -14.79 -11.18
N LYS A 102 -4.75 -14.11 -10.02
CA LYS A 102 -5.74 -14.22 -8.94
C LYS A 102 -6.02 -12.87 -8.30
N ILE A 103 -7.22 -12.75 -7.75
CA ILE A 103 -7.63 -11.64 -6.90
C ILE A 103 -7.77 -12.19 -5.49
N HIS A 104 -6.97 -11.68 -4.56
CA HIS A 104 -7.09 -11.95 -3.14
C HIS A 104 -7.94 -10.86 -2.51
N PHE A 105 -9.19 -11.20 -2.20
CA PHE A 105 -10.14 -10.29 -1.56
C PHE A 105 -10.05 -10.47 -0.05
N VAL A 106 -9.39 -9.51 0.60
CA VAL A 106 -9.11 -9.54 2.04
C VAL A 106 -10.23 -8.84 2.80
N THR A 107 -10.85 -9.57 3.72
CA THR A 107 -11.96 -9.08 4.53
C THR A 107 -11.85 -9.52 5.98
N TRP A 108 -12.58 -8.87 6.87
CA TRP A 108 -12.72 -9.31 8.26
C TRP A 108 -13.48 -10.66 8.37
N GLY A 109 -14.34 -10.99 7.39
CA GLY A 109 -15.11 -12.23 7.35
C GLY A 109 -16.48 -12.09 6.69
N HIS A 110 -16.96 -10.87 6.51
CA HIS A 110 -18.18 -10.57 5.78
C HIS A 110 -17.90 -10.42 4.28
N LEU A 111 -18.94 -10.60 3.47
CA LEU A 111 -18.87 -10.50 2.01
C LEU A 111 -20.04 -9.65 1.50
N PRO A 112 -19.83 -8.85 0.44
CA PRO A 112 -20.93 -8.17 -0.24
C PRO A 112 -21.95 -9.19 -0.76
N GLU A 113 -23.24 -8.90 -0.61
CA GLU A 113 -24.33 -9.80 -1.03
C GLU A 113 -24.28 -10.16 -2.52
N TRP A 114 -23.84 -9.20 -3.36
CA TRP A 114 -23.73 -9.38 -4.81
C TRP A 114 -22.54 -10.23 -5.25
N LEU A 115 -21.55 -10.49 -4.37
CA LEU A 115 -20.32 -11.20 -4.73
C LEU A 115 -20.59 -12.70 -4.88
N ASP A 116 -20.11 -13.29 -5.98
CA ASP A 116 -20.05 -14.74 -6.15
C ASP A 116 -18.73 -15.28 -5.58
N PRO A 117 -18.76 -15.96 -4.42
CA PRO A 117 -17.55 -16.50 -3.80
C PRO A 117 -16.89 -17.64 -4.58
N SER A 118 -17.61 -18.21 -5.56
CA SER A 118 -17.13 -19.34 -6.39
C SER A 118 -16.41 -18.89 -7.67
N ALA A 119 -16.30 -17.60 -7.92
CA ALA A 119 -15.66 -17.07 -9.13
C ALA A 119 -14.20 -17.57 -9.28
N PRO A 120 -13.79 -18.14 -10.42
CA PRO A 120 -12.56 -18.93 -10.54
C PRO A 120 -11.26 -18.23 -10.20
N LYS A 121 -11.20 -16.90 -10.40
CA LYS A 121 -10.00 -16.08 -10.09
C LYS A 121 -10.04 -15.49 -8.69
N LEU A 122 -11.15 -15.65 -7.94
CA LEU A 122 -11.34 -15.07 -6.63
C LEU A 122 -10.76 -15.98 -5.55
N ASN A 123 -10.00 -15.39 -4.64
CA ASN A 123 -9.57 -16.03 -3.39
C ASN A 123 -10.01 -15.14 -2.23
N ILE A 124 -11.03 -15.57 -1.51
CA ILE A 124 -11.50 -14.88 -0.31
C ILE A 124 -10.53 -15.18 0.83
N VAL A 125 -10.03 -14.13 1.48
CA VAL A 125 -9.03 -14.20 2.53
C VAL A 125 -9.55 -13.50 3.77
N ASN A 126 -9.74 -14.25 4.84
CA ASN A 126 -10.11 -13.70 6.13
C ASN A 126 -8.87 -13.20 6.88
N HIS A 127 -9.01 -12.17 7.73
CA HIS A 127 -7.94 -11.74 8.61
C HIS A 127 -7.34 -12.90 9.41
N ARG A 128 -8.16 -13.85 9.87
CA ARG A 128 -7.72 -15.03 10.63
C ARG A 128 -6.84 -16.00 9.83
N ASP A 129 -6.87 -15.93 8.51
CA ASP A 129 -6.17 -16.88 7.64
C ASP A 129 -4.70 -16.52 7.45
N PHE A 130 -4.33 -15.25 7.69
CA PHE A 130 -2.97 -14.78 7.42
C PHE A 130 -2.38 -13.86 8.49
N ILE A 131 -3.22 -13.23 9.33
CA ILE A 131 -2.74 -12.39 10.44
C ILE A 131 -2.51 -13.29 11.67
N PRO A 132 -1.31 -13.29 12.28
CA PRO A 132 -1.04 -14.02 13.52
C PRO A 132 -2.07 -13.72 14.62
N ALA A 133 -2.35 -14.73 15.46
CA ALA A 133 -3.40 -14.63 16.48
C ALA A 133 -3.16 -13.49 17.49
N GLU A 134 -1.89 -13.26 17.81
CA GLU A 134 -1.44 -12.20 18.72
C GLU A 134 -1.71 -10.77 18.23
N PHE A 135 -1.97 -10.59 16.94
CA PHE A 135 -2.27 -9.30 16.31
C PHE A 135 -3.76 -9.12 16.01
N ARG A 136 -4.61 -10.00 16.51
CA ARG A 136 -6.06 -9.99 16.29
C ARG A 136 -6.83 -9.83 17.59
N PRO A 137 -8.00 -9.15 17.60
CA PRO A 137 -8.63 -8.46 16.45
C PRO A 137 -7.89 -7.20 16.07
N THR A 138 -7.96 -6.81 14.78
CA THR A 138 -7.38 -5.58 14.30
C THR A 138 -8.35 -4.80 13.41
N PHE A 139 -8.38 -3.49 13.61
CA PHE A 139 -9.10 -2.46 12.85
C PHE A 139 -8.09 -1.46 12.24
N ASN A 140 -6.82 -1.84 12.24
CA ASN A 140 -5.71 -1.07 11.73
C ASN A 140 -5.27 -1.60 10.37
N SER A 141 -5.46 -0.80 9.31
CA SER A 141 -5.02 -1.19 7.96
C SER A 141 -3.52 -1.49 7.90
N HIS A 142 -2.67 -0.80 8.70
CA HIS A 142 -1.23 -1.06 8.71
C HIS A 142 -0.92 -2.48 9.19
N THR A 143 -1.62 -2.98 10.21
CA THR A 143 -1.48 -4.37 10.65
C THR A 143 -1.88 -5.35 9.55
N ILE A 144 -2.98 -5.09 8.85
CA ILE A 144 -3.42 -5.91 7.72
C ILE A 144 -2.36 -5.89 6.61
N GLU A 145 -1.93 -4.69 6.20
CA GLU A 145 -0.96 -4.46 5.14
C GLU A 145 0.38 -5.16 5.40
N TRP A 146 0.93 -5.05 6.62
CA TRP A 146 2.21 -5.68 6.97
C TRP A 146 2.19 -7.21 6.99
N ASN A 147 1.02 -7.82 6.98
CA ASN A 147 0.87 -9.28 6.96
C ASN A 147 0.47 -9.87 5.60
N LEU A 148 0.20 -9.05 4.56
CA LEU A 148 -0.27 -9.52 3.25
C LEU A 148 0.60 -10.61 2.62
N HIS A 149 1.92 -10.57 2.83
CA HIS A 149 2.84 -11.58 2.31
C HIS A 149 2.59 -13.00 2.85
N ARG A 150 1.81 -13.14 3.93
CA ARG A 150 1.44 -14.42 4.55
C ARG A 150 0.21 -15.07 3.91
N ILE A 151 -0.47 -14.38 2.98
CA ILE A 151 -1.63 -14.92 2.27
C ILE A 151 -1.22 -16.18 1.51
N GLN A 152 -1.93 -17.27 1.77
CA GLN A 152 -1.65 -18.56 1.12
C GLN A 152 -1.92 -18.48 -0.39
N GLY A 153 -0.98 -18.92 -1.20
CA GLY A 153 -1.09 -18.94 -2.66
C GLY A 153 -0.88 -17.57 -3.33
N LEU A 154 -0.53 -16.52 -2.58
CA LEU A 154 -0.15 -15.23 -3.14
C LEU A 154 1.14 -15.35 -3.97
N SER A 155 1.14 -14.73 -5.16
CA SER A 155 2.31 -14.64 -6.04
C SER A 155 3.47 -13.88 -5.39
N GLU A 156 4.71 -14.15 -5.84
CA GLU A 156 5.89 -13.36 -5.41
C GLU A 156 5.76 -11.88 -5.80
N ARG A 157 5.05 -11.60 -6.90
CA ARG A 157 4.73 -10.26 -7.39
C ARG A 157 3.24 -10.03 -7.31
N PHE A 158 2.83 -8.98 -6.63
CA PHE A 158 1.43 -8.64 -6.53
C PHE A 158 1.22 -7.12 -6.49
N VAL A 159 0.03 -6.68 -6.83
CA VAL A 159 -0.36 -5.28 -6.75
C VAL A 159 -1.41 -5.14 -5.66
N TYR A 160 -1.12 -4.31 -4.67
CA TYR A 160 -2.03 -4.00 -3.58
C TYR A 160 -2.88 -2.78 -3.91
N PHE A 161 -4.18 -2.91 -3.67
CA PHE A 161 -5.19 -1.87 -3.83
C PHE A 161 -5.91 -1.61 -2.51
N ASN A 162 -6.17 -0.34 -2.24
CA ASN A 162 -7.25 0.03 -1.32
C ASN A 162 -8.58 -0.01 -2.08
N ASP A 163 -9.69 -0.04 -1.35
CA ASP A 163 -11.06 -0.08 -1.89
C ASP A 163 -11.52 1.23 -2.57
N ASP A 164 -10.71 2.28 -2.45
CA ASP A 164 -10.91 3.58 -3.10
C ASP A 164 -10.27 3.73 -4.50
N MET A 165 -9.65 2.66 -5.04
CA MET A 165 -8.88 2.69 -6.30
C MET A 165 -9.55 1.90 -7.41
N PHE A 166 -9.89 2.54 -8.52
CA PHE A 166 -10.65 1.91 -9.62
C PHE A 166 -9.87 1.93 -10.93
N LEU A 167 -9.93 0.80 -11.67
CA LEU A 167 -9.45 0.73 -13.05
C LEU A 167 -10.51 1.32 -13.99
N LEU A 168 -10.11 2.26 -14.83
CA LEU A 168 -10.97 2.94 -15.78
C LEU A 168 -10.59 2.67 -17.25
N ASP A 169 -9.41 2.14 -17.49
CA ASP A 169 -8.91 1.78 -18.82
C ASP A 169 -7.88 0.64 -18.74
N LYS A 170 -7.51 0.09 -19.90
CA LYS A 170 -6.62 -1.06 -20.02
C LYS A 170 -5.27 -0.81 -19.37
N VAL A 171 -4.93 -1.67 -18.43
CA VAL A 171 -3.60 -1.79 -17.83
C VAL A 171 -2.91 -3.04 -18.35
N LYS A 172 -1.57 -2.98 -18.40
CA LYS A 172 -0.72 -4.10 -18.80
C LYS A 172 0.13 -4.54 -17.61
N PRO A 173 0.63 -5.77 -17.57
CA PRO A 173 1.59 -6.20 -16.55
C PRO A 173 2.76 -5.22 -16.38
N GLU A 174 3.25 -4.67 -17.51
CA GLU A 174 4.39 -3.74 -17.57
C GLU A 174 4.10 -2.37 -16.95
N ASP A 175 2.84 -2.02 -16.71
CA ASP A 175 2.45 -0.82 -15.96
C ASP A 175 2.78 -0.96 -14.46
N PHE A 176 2.90 -2.20 -13.96
CA PHE A 176 3.20 -2.52 -12.56
C PHE A 176 4.56 -3.18 -12.36
N PHE A 177 4.98 -4.06 -13.26
CA PHE A 177 6.26 -4.76 -13.18
C PHE A 177 6.91 -4.86 -14.55
N ARG A 178 8.22 -4.61 -14.64
CA ARG A 178 9.04 -4.92 -15.82
C ARG A 178 10.06 -5.99 -15.44
N GLY A 179 9.83 -7.20 -15.90
CA GLY A 179 10.50 -8.39 -15.36
C GLY A 179 10.11 -8.56 -13.89
N GLU A 180 11.10 -8.74 -13.02
CA GLU A 180 10.89 -8.92 -11.58
C GLU A 180 10.82 -7.60 -10.80
N LYS A 181 10.98 -6.45 -11.47
CA LYS A 181 11.08 -5.14 -10.80
C LYS A 181 9.76 -4.38 -10.84
N PRO A 182 9.28 -3.88 -9.69
CA PRO A 182 8.12 -3.00 -9.64
C PRO A 182 8.41 -1.68 -10.38
N VAL A 183 7.40 -1.13 -11.01
CA VAL A 183 7.43 0.19 -11.67
C VAL A 183 6.99 1.24 -10.68
N ASP A 184 7.85 2.21 -10.39
CA ASP A 184 7.54 3.26 -9.43
C ASP A 184 8.33 4.55 -9.72
N MET A 185 8.05 5.61 -8.95
CA MET A 185 8.71 6.91 -9.03
C MET A 185 9.45 7.22 -7.73
N LEU A 186 10.75 7.50 -7.82
CA LEU A 186 11.54 7.94 -6.66
C LEU A 186 11.58 9.47 -6.62
N ALA A 187 10.74 10.05 -5.77
CA ALA A 187 10.69 11.47 -5.54
C ALA A 187 10.84 11.78 -4.04
N LEU A 188 11.62 12.79 -3.74
CA LEU A 188 11.81 13.31 -2.39
C LEU A 188 10.84 14.47 -2.17
N GLN A 189 10.30 14.54 -0.96
CA GLN A 189 9.46 15.63 -0.50
C GLN A 189 9.57 15.69 1.01
N PRO A 190 9.70 16.89 1.60
CA PRO A 190 9.70 17.03 3.06
C PRO A 190 8.41 16.49 3.68
N ASP A 191 8.55 15.76 4.78
CA ASP A 191 7.42 15.43 5.64
C ASP A 191 6.93 16.71 6.33
N VAL A 192 5.70 17.11 6.02
CA VAL A 192 5.15 18.39 6.48
C VAL A 192 4.18 18.14 7.62
N ALA A 193 4.28 18.93 8.67
CA ALA A 193 3.32 18.92 9.75
C ALA A 193 1.93 19.30 9.23
N ASN A 194 0.92 18.52 9.60
CA ASN A 194 -0.46 18.77 9.30
C ASN A 194 -1.29 18.54 10.57
N THR A 195 -2.07 19.54 10.96
CA THR A 195 -2.95 19.46 12.14
C THR A 195 -4.32 18.87 11.84
N ASP A 196 -4.69 18.78 10.56
CA ASP A 196 -5.98 18.24 10.11
C ASP A 196 -6.05 16.71 10.22
N ASN A 197 -4.87 16.08 10.31
CA ASN A 197 -4.75 14.64 10.51
C ASN A 197 -3.73 14.34 11.62
N GLU A 198 -4.23 13.83 12.72
CA GLU A 198 -3.42 13.63 13.92
C GLU A 198 -2.40 12.48 13.84
N VAL A 199 -2.53 11.57 12.88
CA VAL A 199 -1.77 10.32 12.83
C VAL A 199 -0.83 10.26 11.63
N MET A 200 -1.30 10.60 10.42
CA MET A 200 -0.55 10.40 9.19
C MET A 200 0.80 11.14 9.10
N PRO A 201 0.95 12.40 9.58
CA PRO A 201 2.25 13.08 9.56
C PRO A 201 3.32 12.33 10.36
N TYR A 202 2.95 11.74 11.50
CA TYR A 202 3.85 10.91 12.29
C TYR A 202 4.25 9.63 11.55
N ILE A 203 3.30 9.00 10.86
CA ILE A 203 3.55 7.78 10.09
C ILE A 203 4.54 8.05 8.94
N TYR A 204 4.40 9.16 8.21
CA TYR A 204 5.34 9.53 7.15
C TYR A 204 6.74 9.74 7.70
N LEU A 205 6.85 10.48 8.81
CA LEU A 205 8.14 10.67 9.49
C LEU A 205 8.73 9.34 9.96
N ASN A 206 7.93 8.46 10.58
CA ASN A 206 8.39 7.14 11.01
C ASN A 206 8.87 6.28 9.83
N ASN A 207 8.15 6.31 8.70
CA ASN A 207 8.58 5.64 7.47
C ASN A 207 9.97 6.12 7.04
N THR A 208 10.17 7.44 6.99
CA THR A 208 11.45 8.07 6.65
C THR A 208 12.55 7.69 7.64
N MET A 209 12.26 7.67 8.94
CA MET A 209 13.20 7.29 10.00
C MET A 209 13.66 5.83 9.87
N VAL A 210 12.75 4.90 9.58
CA VAL A 210 13.10 3.49 9.36
C VAL A 210 14.01 3.33 8.16
N LEU A 211 13.70 3.96 7.05
CA LEU A 211 14.50 3.91 5.83
C LEU A 211 15.90 4.53 6.03
N ALA A 212 15.98 5.64 6.77
CA ALA A 212 17.24 6.32 7.07
C ALA A 212 18.21 5.49 7.92
N LYS A 213 17.75 4.43 8.60
CA LYS A 213 18.63 3.45 9.28
C LYS A 213 19.50 2.67 8.28
N TYR A 214 18.98 2.39 7.09
CA TYR A 214 19.58 1.50 6.11
C TYR A 214 20.21 2.23 4.91
N PHE A 215 19.72 3.43 4.62
CA PHE A 215 20.14 4.19 3.45
C PHE A 215 20.64 5.59 3.84
N LYS A 216 21.80 5.96 3.30
CA LYS A 216 22.30 7.32 3.38
C LYS A 216 22.02 8.04 2.06
N LYS A 217 21.39 9.21 2.14
CA LYS A 217 20.87 9.95 0.99
C LYS A 217 21.90 10.14 -0.12
N TYR A 218 23.05 10.78 0.19
CA TYR A 218 24.07 11.05 -0.83
C TYR A 218 24.72 9.80 -1.40
N GLU A 219 24.95 8.76 -0.58
CA GLU A 219 25.45 7.48 -1.06
C GLU A 219 24.42 6.82 -2.01
N ASN A 220 23.15 6.92 -1.70
CA ASN A 220 22.06 6.36 -2.50
C ASN A 220 21.89 7.11 -3.82
N VAL A 221 21.88 8.44 -3.80
CA VAL A 221 21.83 9.28 -5.02
C VAL A 221 23.04 9.01 -5.91
N LYS A 222 24.26 8.94 -5.35
CA LYS A 222 25.48 8.63 -6.10
C LYS A 222 25.45 7.26 -6.74
N LYS A 223 24.81 6.28 -6.08
CA LYS A 223 24.70 4.91 -6.59
C LYS A 223 23.69 4.78 -7.73
N GLN A 224 22.62 5.57 -7.72
CA GLN A 224 21.52 5.49 -8.71
C GLN A 224 20.98 6.89 -9.11
N PRO A 225 21.83 7.77 -9.68
CA PRO A 225 21.42 9.15 -10.00
C PRO A 225 20.25 9.20 -11.00
N GLY A 226 20.21 8.27 -11.96
CA GLY A 226 19.13 8.18 -12.94
C GLY A 226 17.77 7.79 -12.35
N ALA A 227 17.72 7.23 -11.14
CA ALA A 227 16.47 6.96 -10.44
C ALA A 227 15.89 8.22 -9.77
N TYR A 228 16.75 9.13 -9.29
CA TYR A 228 16.32 10.40 -8.71
C TYR A 228 16.03 11.45 -9.78
N PHE A 229 16.82 11.49 -10.85
CA PHE A 229 16.76 12.49 -11.92
C PHE A 229 16.31 11.85 -13.24
N HIS A 230 15.24 11.06 -13.17
CA HIS A 230 14.70 10.39 -14.35
C HIS A 230 13.97 11.39 -15.27
N ILE A 231 14.33 11.41 -16.53
CA ILE A 231 13.79 12.37 -17.52
C ILE A 231 12.28 12.22 -17.75
N GLY A 232 11.74 11.03 -17.49
CA GLY A 232 10.30 10.76 -17.61
C GLY A 232 9.45 11.31 -16.45
N TYR A 233 10.06 11.75 -15.35
CA TYR A 233 9.33 12.30 -14.21
C TYR A 233 8.75 13.67 -14.56
N PRO A 234 7.62 14.07 -13.92
CA PRO A 234 7.14 15.44 -14.03
C PRO A 234 8.24 16.43 -13.59
N PRO A 235 8.43 17.56 -14.31
CA PRO A 235 9.49 18.53 -14.02
C PRO A 235 9.54 18.98 -12.56
N MET A 236 8.39 19.08 -11.91
CA MET A 236 8.27 19.47 -10.50
C MET A 236 9.04 18.52 -9.58
N TYR A 237 8.95 17.20 -9.79
CA TYR A 237 9.66 16.23 -8.93
C TYR A 237 11.14 16.15 -9.22
N PHE A 238 11.54 16.36 -10.47
CA PHE A 238 12.95 16.57 -10.79
C PHE A 238 13.51 17.77 -10.01
N PHE A 239 12.78 18.88 -10.01
CA PHE A 239 13.17 20.08 -9.29
C PHE A 239 13.16 19.88 -7.77
N TYR A 240 12.17 19.19 -7.21
CA TYR A 240 12.16 18.84 -5.79
C TYR A 240 13.35 17.97 -5.42
N ASN A 241 13.65 16.95 -6.19
CA ASN A 241 14.84 16.13 -5.95
C ASN A 241 16.13 16.95 -5.98
N LEU A 242 16.21 17.97 -6.84
CA LEU A 242 17.36 18.88 -6.89
C LEU A 242 17.44 19.77 -5.64
N LEU A 243 16.34 20.38 -5.22
CA LEU A 243 16.29 21.20 -3.99
C LEU A 243 16.65 20.37 -2.76
N GLU A 244 16.18 19.14 -2.70
CA GLU A 244 16.45 18.20 -1.63
C GLU A 244 17.94 17.85 -1.49
N MET A 245 18.75 18.04 -2.54
CA MET A 245 20.21 17.86 -2.44
C MET A 245 20.90 18.87 -1.51
N ALA A 246 20.25 19.97 -1.15
CA ALA A 246 20.77 20.89 -0.13
C ALA A 246 20.77 20.29 1.29
N PHE A 247 19.97 19.27 1.55
CA PHE A 247 19.86 18.63 2.87
C PHE A 247 20.70 17.34 2.92
N PRO A 248 21.51 17.11 3.97
CA PRO A 248 22.39 15.94 4.03
C PRO A 248 21.65 14.62 4.33
N ARG A 249 20.40 14.68 4.81
CA ARG A 249 19.56 13.53 5.18
C ARG A 249 18.27 13.52 4.38
N PHE A 250 17.59 12.38 4.35
CA PHE A 250 16.23 12.34 3.83
C PHE A 250 15.32 13.20 4.71
N THR A 251 14.51 14.02 4.07
CA THR A 251 13.49 14.86 4.71
C THR A 251 12.13 14.20 4.65
N GLY A 252 11.93 13.31 3.67
CA GLY A 252 10.73 12.55 3.42
C GLY A 252 10.69 12.04 1.98
N PHE A 253 9.59 11.36 1.64
CA PHE A 253 9.37 10.76 0.33
C PHE A 253 8.00 11.13 -0.20
N TYR A 254 7.92 11.46 -1.47
CA TYR A 254 6.64 11.58 -2.16
C TYR A 254 6.22 10.19 -2.65
N THR A 255 5.24 9.61 -1.98
CA THR A 255 4.64 8.34 -2.40
C THR A 255 3.27 8.60 -3.00
N VAL A 256 3.09 8.26 -4.28
CA VAL A 256 1.78 8.38 -4.94
C VAL A 256 0.78 7.45 -4.27
N HIS A 257 -0.33 8.02 -3.79
CA HIS A 257 -1.45 7.20 -3.32
C HIS A 257 -2.15 6.56 -4.53
N GLY A 258 -1.97 5.27 -4.67
CA GLY A 258 -2.44 4.47 -5.79
C GLY A 258 -2.00 3.02 -5.64
N ALA A 259 -2.38 2.18 -6.60
CA ALA A 259 -2.02 0.77 -6.59
C ALA A 259 -0.51 0.56 -6.39
N SER A 260 -0.17 -0.31 -5.47
CA SER A 260 1.20 -0.53 -4.99
C SER A 260 1.75 -1.86 -5.50
N PRO A 261 2.67 -1.87 -6.48
CA PRO A 261 3.35 -3.09 -6.90
C PRO A 261 4.39 -3.50 -5.84
N LEU A 262 4.18 -4.67 -5.25
CA LEU A 262 4.94 -5.17 -4.10
C LEU A 262 5.47 -6.59 -4.36
N LYS A 263 6.59 -6.92 -3.71
CA LYS A 263 7.24 -8.23 -3.75
C LYS A 263 7.21 -8.86 -2.36
N LYS A 264 6.84 -10.13 -2.25
CA LYS A 264 6.83 -10.85 -0.97
C LYS A 264 8.20 -10.83 -0.29
N GLU A 265 9.29 -10.98 -1.05
CA GLU A 265 10.65 -10.93 -0.50
C GLU A 265 10.97 -9.60 0.21
N THR A 266 10.34 -8.49 -0.20
CA THR A 266 10.52 -7.19 0.47
C THR A 266 9.94 -7.21 1.87
N PHE A 267 8.75 -7.79 2.05
CA PHE A 267 8.14 -8.00 3.37
C PHE A 267 9.02 -8.89 4.24
N GLU A 268 9.43 -10.05 3.72
CA GLU A 268 10.28 -10.99 4.48
C GLU A 268 11.60 -10.35 4.90
N THR A 269 12.15 -9.48 4.05
CA THR A 269 13.37 -8.74 4.35
C THR A 269 13.15 -7.75 5.49
N LEU A 270 12.09 -6.94 5.42
CA LEU A 270 11.81 -5.94 6.43
C LEU A 270 11.38 -6.57 7.77
N TRP A 271 10.63 -7.66 7.77
CA TRP A 271 10.32 -8.43 8.97
C TRP A 271 11.58 -9.01 9.64
N LYS A 272 12.61 -9.38 8.87
CA LYS A 272 13.92 -9.81 9.40
C LYS A 272 14.76 -8.64 9.92
N LEU A 273 14.65 -7.47 9.31
CA LEU A 273 15.43 -6.28 9.68
C LEU A 273 14.85 -5.55 10.90
N GLU A 274 13.54 -5.50 11.01
CA GLU A 274 12.79 -4.73 12.02
C GLU A 274 11.71 -5.57 12.74
N PRO A 275 12.07 -6.77 13.31
CA PRO A 275 11.06 -7.65 13.90
C PRO A 275 10.34 -7.00 15.08
N GLU A 276 11.07 -6.29 15.95
CA GLU A 276 10.50 -5.64 17.14
C GLU A 276 9.57 -4.49 16.77
N LEU A 277 9.98 -3.66 15.81
CA LEU A 277 9.15 -2.54 15.32
C LEU A 277 7.87 -3.07 14.66
N LEU A 278 7.98 -4.04 13.75
CA LEU A 278 6.82 -4.57 13.05
C LEU A 278 5.87 -5.34 13.98
N THR A 279 6.40 -6.05 14.99
CA THR A 279 5.58 -6.65 16.04
C THR A 279 4.82 -5.57 16.81
N LYS A 280 5.49 -4.47 17.18
CA LYS A 280 4.85 -3.34 17.87
C LYS A 280 3.75 -2.72 17.01
N VAL A 281 4.03 -2.42 15.74
CA VAL A 281 3.03 -1.86 14.80
C VAL A 281 1.83 -2.80 14.66
N CYS A 282 2.08 -4.10 14.48
CA CYS A 282 1.01 -5.08 14.32
C CYS A 282 0.22 -5.33 15.61
N SER A 283 0.76 -5.01 16.79
CA SER A 283 0.03 -5.10 18.05
C SER A 283 -0.98 -3.96 18.28
N HIS A 284 -0.92 -2.90 17.47
CA HIS A 284 -1.88 -1.80 17.54
C HIS A 284 -3.18 -2.20 16.83
N ALA A 285 -4.23 -2.46 17.61
CA ALA A 285 -5.55 -2.79 17.08
C ALA A 285 -6.17 -1.64 16.25
N PHE A 286 -5.77 -0.40 16.48
CA PHE A 286 -6.16 0.82 15.77
C PHE A 286 -4.93 1.58 15.32
N ARG A 287 -5.07 2.45 14.30
CA ARG A 287 -3.94 3.29 13.85
C ARG A 287 -3.37 4.11 14.98
N HIS A 288 -2.05 4.09 15.08
CA HIS A 288 -1.30 4.74 16.14
C HIS A 288 -0.18 5.63 15.56
N LYS A 289 0.19 6.69 16.30
CA LYS A 289 1.27 7.62 15.90
C LYS A 289 2.64 6.97 15.70
N GLU A 290 2.85 5.82 16.30
CA GLU A 290 4.10 5.04 16.18
C GLU A 290 4.08 4.03 15.04
N ASP A 291 2.98 3.94 14.29
CA ASP A 291 2.89 3.02 13.15
C ASP A 291 3.84 3.44 12.02
N ILE A 292 4.14 2.46 11.18
CA ILE A 292 4.68 2.64 9.85
C ILE A 292 3.74 1.98 8.84
N SER A 293 3.59 2.59 7.67
CA SER A 293 2.69 2.10 6.63
C SER A 293 3.41 1.24 5.59
N GLN A 294 2.64 0.59 4.72
CA GLN A 294 3.13 -0.19 3.59
C GLN A 294 4.00 0.63 2.60
N TYR A 295 3.97 1.97 2.67
CA TYR A 295 4.84 2.80 1.84
C TYR A 295 6.32 2.56 2.10
N VAL A 296 6.71 2.11 3.30
CA VAL A 296 8.09 1.67 3.58
C VAL A 296 8.53 0.58 2.61
N LEU A 297 7.64 -0.35 2.24
CA LEU A 297 7.95 -1.42 1.28
C LEU A 297 8.31 -0.85 -0.10
N ARG A 298 7.49 0.09 -0.60
CA ARG A 298 7.74 0.75 -1.89
C ARG A 298 9.04 1.55 -1.87
N GLU A 299 9.23 2.38 -0.83
CA GLU A 299 10.44 3.19 -0.70
C GLU A 299 11.69 2.32 -0.54
N TYR A 300 11.60 1.21 0.23
CA TYR A 300 12.70 0.26 0.37
C TYR A 300 13.10 -0.37 -0.97
N GLN A 301 12.13 -0.81 -1.77
CA GLN A 301 12.36 -1.32 -3.14
C GLN A 301 13.10 -0.27 -3.99
N LYS A 302 12.65 0.98 -3.96
CA LYS A 302 13.26 2.09 -4.71
C LYS A 302 14.68 2.41 -4.24
N LEU A 303 14.88 2.56 -2.94
CA LEU A 303 16.19 2.88 -2.36
C LEU A 303 17.21 1.74 -2.53
N ASN A 304 16.74 0.50 -2.57
CA ASN A 304 17.60 -0.66 -2.87
C ASN A 304 17.96 -0.79 -4.35
N GLY A 305 17.37 0.01 -5.26
CA GLY A 305 17.55 -0.07 -6.72
C GLY A 305 16.80 -1.25 -7.36
N ASP A 306 15.84 -1.80 -6.64
CA ASP A 306 15.02 -2.90 -7.10
C ASP A 306 13.66 -2.39 -7.62
N PHE A 307 13.70 -1.50 -8.59
CA PHE A 307 12.54 -0.95 -9.26
C PHE A 307 12.91 -0.41 -10.65
N VAL A 308 11.91 -0.10 -11.46
CA VAL A 308 12.05 0.60 -12.74
C VAL A 308 11.49 2.01 -12.59
N PRO A 309 12.33 3.06 -12.77
CA PRO A 309 11.88 4.44 -12.70
C PRO A 309 10.87 4.77 -13.81
N GLU A 310 9.68 5.27 -13.42
CA GLU A 310 8.63 5.67 -14.36
C GLU A 310 7.71 6.73 -13.72
N ASN A 311 7.06 7.53 -14.56
CA ASN A 311 6.05 8.47 -14.11
C ASN A 311 4.70 7.80 -13.85
N ILE A 312 4.54 7.22 -12.68
CA ILE A 312 3.31 6.52 -12.27
C ILE A 312 2.09 7.44 -12.08
N ARG A 313 2.27 8.77 -12.03
CA ARG A 313 1.14 9.71 -12.01
C ARG A 313 0.32 9.71 -13.30
N LYS A 314 0.89 9.22 -14.41
CA LYS A 314 0.15 8.98 -15.65
C LYS A 314 -0.78 7.76 -15.55
N LEU A 315 -0.53 6.87 -14.60
CA LEU A 315 -1.32 5.67 -14.38
C LEU A 315 -2.56 5.98 -13.55
N CYS A 316 -2.41 6.73 -12.45
CA CYS A 316 -3.47 6.98 -11.48
C CYS A 316 -3.65 8.47 -11.21
N SER A 317 -4.90 8.94 -11.25
CA SER A 317 -5.32 10.26 -10.74
C SER A 317 -5.86 10.10 -9.33
N TYR A 318 -5.51 11.02 -8.43
CA TYR A 318 -6.00 11.09 -7.06
C TYR A 318 -6.96 12.26 -6.90
N TYR A 319 -8.10 12.02 -6.24
CA TYR A 319 -9.11 13.03 -5.90
C TYR A 319 -9.61 12.82 -4.48
N ASP A 320 -9.57 13.90 -3.70
CA ASP A 320 -10.36 13.99 -2.46
C ASP A 320 -11.81 14.32 -2.84
N VAL A 321 -12.75 13.56 -2.27
CA VAL A 321 -14.16 13.87 -2.44
C VAL A 321 -14.48 15.17 -1.71
N SER A 322 -15.19 16.04 -2.37
CA SER A 322 -15.55 17.38 -1.86
C SER A 322 -17.00 17.75 -2.22
N GLN A 323 -17.40 18.96 -1.90
CA GLN A 323 -18.69 19.51 -2.31
C GLN A 323 -18.83 19.60 -3.85
N ASN A 324 -17.70 19.77 -4.55
CA ASN A 324 -17.68 19.84 -6.03
C ASN A 324 -16.76 18.76 -6.60
N ASN A 325 -17.36 17.69 -7.14
CA ASN A 325 -16.67 16.54 -7.69
C ASN A 325 -16.58 16.56 -9.24
N GLU A 326 -16.85 17.68 -9.90
CA GLU A 326 -16.94 17.76 -11.37
C GLU A 326 -15.68 17.23 -12.08
N LYS A 327 -14.47 17.53 -11.56
CA LYS A 327 -13.22 17.03 -12.14
C LYS A 327 -13.09 15.51 -12.01
N LEU A 328 -13.45 14.97 -10.85
CA LEU A 328 -13.50 13.54 -10.59
C LEU A 328 -14.47 12.84 -11.55
N LEU A 329 -15.71 13.31 -11.63
CA LEU A 329 -16.76 12.75 -12.50
C LEU A 329 -16.34 12.78 -13.97
N ARG A 330 -15.72 13.87 -14.42
CA ARG A 330 -15.14 13.97 -15.77
C ARG A 330 -13.99 12.99 -15.99
N THR A 331 -13.17 12.73 -14.98
CA THR A 331 -12.07 11.77 -15.09
C THR A 331 -12.60 10.36 -15.22
N ILE A 332 -13.63 9.98 -14.45
CA ILE A 332 -14.28 8.68 -14.55
C ILE A 332 -14.89 8.49 -15.95
N THR A 333 -15.64 9.46 -16.43
CA THR A 333 -16.41 9.33 -17.69
C THR A 333 -15.56 9.49 -18.95
N ARG A 334 -14.46 10.26 -18.91
CA ARG A 334 -13.64 10.61 -20.09
C ARG A 334 -12.29 9.87 -20.19
N HIS A 335 -12.03 8.90 -19.35
CA HIS A 335 -10.82 8.06 -19.36
C HIS A 335 -9.48 8.82 -19.44
N ARG A 336 -9.30 9.85 -18.67
CA ARG A 336 -8.06 10.62 -18.74
C ARG A 336 -6.84 9.85 -18.24
N ASN A 337 -7.04 8.98 -17.23
CA ASN A 337 -6.03 8.09 -16.68
C ASN A 337 -6.58 6.66 -16.64
N LYS A 338 -5.68 5.69 -16.57
CA LYS A 338 -6.06 4.28 -16.48
C LYS A 338 -6.72 3.91 -15.16
N MET A 339 -6.41 4.67 -14.12
CA MET A 339 -6.91 4.45 -12.75
C MET A 339 -7.32 5.77 -12.11
N VAL A 340 -8.22 5.67 -11.14
CA VAL A 340 -8.59 6.77 -10.25
C VAL A 340 -8.58 6.28 -8.80
N CYS A 341 -8.05 7.10 -7.90
CA CYS A 341 -8.27 6.97 -6.46
C CYS A 341 -9.29 8.02 -6.03
N ILE A 342 -10.34 7.58 -5.34
CA ILE A 342 -11.48 8.39 -4.86
C ILE A 342 -11.41 8.41 -3.35
N ASN A 343 -10.57 9.28 -2.80
CA ASN A 343 -10.31 9.33 -1.37
C ASN A 343 -11.46 9.99 -0.62
N ASP A 344 -11.99 9.29 0.37
CA ASP A 344 -12.93 9.87 1.31
C ASP A 344 -12.19 10.78 2.30
N SER A 345 -12.41 12.06 2.16
CA SER A 345 -11.70 13.09 2.90
C SER A 345 -12.49 13.58 4.11
N ASN A 346 -11.81 14.35 4.99
CA ASN A 346 -12.43 14.97 6.16
C ASN A 346 -13.27 16.22 5.82
N HIS A 347 -13.47 16.50 4.53
CA HIS A 347 -14.30 17.65 4.14
C HIS A 347 -15.75 17.39 4.51
N GLU A 348 -16.41 18.43 4.98
CA GLU A 348 -17.87 18.40 5.14
C GLU A 348 -18.51 18.26 3.76
N ILE A 349 -19.16 17.13 3.52
CA ILE A 349 -19.79 16.79 2.25
C ILE A 349 -21.22 16.30 2.46
N ASP A 350 -22.07 16.55 1.48
CA ASP A 350 -23.32 15.79 1.32
C ASP A 350 -22.96 14.38 0.80
N PHE A 351 -22.80 13.45 1.74
CA PHE A 351 -22.34 12.09 1.42
C PHE A 351 -23.28 11.36 0.48
N GLU A 352 -24.59 11.42 0.69
CA GLU A 352 -25.56 10.69 -0.14
C GLU A 352 -25.59 11.24 -1.58
N LYS A 353 -25.48 12.55 -1.74
CA LYS A 353 -25.35 13.18 -3.04
C LYS A 353 -24.05 12.77 -3.72
N ALA A 354 -22.92 12.89 -3.06
CA ALA A 354 -21.60 12.53 -3.60
C ALA A 354 -21.56 11.04 -3.97
N LYS A 355 -22.05 10.15 -3.11
CA LYS A 355 -22.17 8.70 -3.35
C LYS A 355 -22.98 8.42 -4.60
N LYS A 356 -24.14 9.04 -4.75
CA LYS A 356 -25.01 8.88 -5.93
C LYS A 356 -24.34 9.36 -7.22
N GLU A 357 -23.70 10.53 -7.20
CA GLU A 357 -23.03 11.10 -8.39
C GLU A 357 -21.86 10.24 -8.83
N ILE A 358 -20.99 9.81 -7.88
CA ILE A 358 -19.83 8.98 -8.17
C ILE A 358 -20.24 7.60 -8.68
N ASN A 359 -21.21 6.94 -8.01
CA ASN A 359 -21.68 5.62 -8.45
C ASN A 359 -22.38 5.68 -9.81
N THR A 360 -23.10 6.76 -10.10
CA THR A 360 -23.69 6.97 -11.43
C THR A 360 -22.59 7.07 -12.50
N ALA A 361 -21.51 7.79 -12.24
CA ALA A 361 -20.40 7.92 -13.18
C ALA A 361 -19.64 6.59 -13.34
N LEU A 362 -19.43 5.85 -12.26
CA LEU A 362 -18.81 4.52 -12.30
C LEU A 362 -19.68 3.52 -13.07
N GLU A 363 -21.01 3.50 -12.85
CA GLU A 363 -21.93 2.65 -13.60
C GLU A 363 -21.94 2.98 -15.09
N GLN A 364 -21.92 4.26 -15.48
CA GLN A 364 -21.81 4.66 -16.89
C GLN A 364 -20.52 4.13 -17.53
N ARG A 365 -19.43 4.09 -16.77
CA ARG A 365 -18.12 3.63 -17.27
C ARG A 365 -17.97 2.11 -17.26
N LEU A 366 -18.50 1.46 -16.24
CA LEU A 366 -18.33 0.05 -15.90
C LEU A 366 -19.70 -0.65 -15.82
N ASN A 367 -20.52 -0.48 -16.86
CA ASN A 367 -21.90 -0.94 -16.90
C ASN A 367 -22.05 -2.46 -17.12
N LYS A 368 -20.98 -3.13 -17.55
CA LYS A 368 -21.00 -4.58 -17.78
C LYS A 368 -20.74 -5.32 -16.48
N LYS A 369 -21.69 -6.14 -16.03
CA LYS A 369 -21.48 -7.05 -14.90
C LYS A 369 -20.24 -7.91 -15.11
N SER A 370 -19.52 -8.15 -14.04
CA SER A 370 -18.37 -9.05 -14.01
C SER A 370 -18.79 -10.49 -13.66
N SER A 371 -17.94 -11.45 -13.97
CA SER A 371 -18.11 -12.85 -13.54
C SER A 371 -17.99 -13.03 -12.01
N PHE A 372 -17.67 -11.99 -11.29
CA PHE A 372 -17.63 -11.97 -9.82
C PHE A 372 -18.99 -11.59 -9.20
N GLU A 373 -19.99 -11.22 -9.99
CA GLU A 373 -21.32 -10.82 -9.53
C GLU A 373 -22.32 -11.96 -9.75
N LYS A 374 -23.13 -12.26 -8.71
CA LYS A 374 -24.28 -13.20 -8.79
C LYS A 374 -25.29 -12.80 -9.86
#